data_f36ab861c711f99f86639f8658974586
#
_entry.id   f36ab861c711f99f86639f8658974586
#
_cell.length_a   1.000
_cell.length_b   1.000
_cell.length_c   1.000
_cell.angle_alpha   90.00
_cell.angle_beta   90.00
_cell.angle_gamma   90.00
#
_symmetry.space_group_name_H-M   'P 1'
#
loop_
_entity.id
_entity.type
_entity.pdbx_description
1 polymer ?
#
loop_
_entity_poly.entity_id
_entity_poly.type
_entity_poly.pdbx_seq_one_letter_code
_entity_poly.pdbx_strand_id
1 'polypeptide(L)'
;MSVRRILTIDNAADLAVLKQVSTPVEGPVTDELRALMDDMLETMYAAPGIGLAAVQIGDTRRVIVMDLGDRGGAADDLDPADMSDDELAKRDAERRNPRFFVNPEIVWESDELFTYEEGCLSVPEYFDSVERPARVRLKYLNYEGQTVEEEAEGLYAVCIQHEMDHLEGVLFIDHLSRLKRERAVARVRKNARLAA
;
A
#
# COMPACT_ATOMS: atom_id res chain seq x y z
N MET A 1 16.48 9.53 -4.95
CA MET A 1 15.64 8.43 -4.45
C MET A 1 16.32 7.89 -3.20
N SER A 2 15.59 7.75 -2.11
CA SER A 2 16.12 7.24 -0.84
C SER A 2 15.08 6.34 -0.17
N VAL A 3 15.54 5.22 0.39
CA VAL A 3 14.69 4.34 1.19
C VAL A 3 14.42 5.01 2.54
N ARG A 4 13.16 5.12 2.91
CA ARG A 4 12.69 5.72 4.17
C ARG A 4 12.35 4.62 5.18
N ARG A 5 12.40 4.95 6.47
CA ARG A 5 11.91 4.05 7.51
C ARG A 5 10.39 3.94 7.46
N ILE A 6 9.87 2.72 7.45
CA ILE A 6 8.43 2.46 7.58
C ILE A 6 8.04 2.49 9.07
N LEU A 7 6.98 3.21 9.37
CA LEU A 7 6.38 3.29 10.69
C LEU A 7 5.58 2.03 11.01
N THR A 8 5.68 1.52 12.24
CA THR A 8 5.04 0.26 12.64
C THR A 8 4.27 0.39 13.96
N ILE A 9 3.24 -0.44 14.14
CA ILE A 9 2.29 -0.35 15.27
C ILE A 9 2.84 -0.76 16.63
N ASP A 10 4.03 -1.36 16.71
CA ASP A 10 4.70 -1.71 17.96
C ASP A 10 5.27 -0.47 18.66
N ASN A 11 5.63 0.57 17.92
CA ASN A 11 6.10 1.84 18.44
C ASN A 11 4.91 2.81 18.65
N ALA A 12 4.77 3.35 19.84
CA ALA A 12 3.64 4.23 20.18
C ALA A 12 3.68 5.58 19.44
N ALA A 13 4.87 6.14 19.17
CA ALA A 13 4.99 7.37 18.40
C ALA A 13 4.64 7.15 16.92
N ASP A 14 5.08 6.03 16.33
CA ASP A 14 4.73 5.63 14.97
C ASP A 14 3.22 5.43 14.84
N LEU A 15 2.62 4.69 15.78
CA LEU A 15 1.17 4.46 15.79
C LEU A 15 0.39 5.77 15.86
N ALA A 16 0.87 6.76 16.62
CA ALA A 16 0.24 8.08 16.70
C ALA A 16 0.25 8.81 15.34
N VAL A 17 1.30 8.63 14.53
CA VAL A 17 1.37 9.15 13.16
C VAL A 17 0.45 8.37 12.23
N LEU A 18 0.51 7.03 12.26
CA LEU A 18 -0.32 6.14 11.44
C LEU A 18 -1.83 6.34 11.65
N LYS A 19 -2.24 6.90 12.78
CA LYS A 19 -3.63 7.20 13.12
C LYS A 19 -4.06 8.63 12.75
N GLN A 20 -3.22 9.41 12.10
CA GLN A 20 -3.59 10.75 11.62
C GLN A 20 -4.36 10.65 10.30
N VAL A 21 -5.33 11.52 10.13
CA VAL A 21 -5.97 11.74 8.84
C VAL A 21 -5.03 12.57 7.97
N SER A 22 -4.72 12.09 6.79
CA SER A 22 -3.84 12.76 5.85
C SER A 22 -4.48 14.00 5.24
N THR A 23 -3.68 15.04 5.04
CA THR A 23 -4.13 16.32 4.47
C THR A 23 -4.05 16.31 2.94
N PRO A 24 -5.01 16.92 2.24
CA PRO A 24 -4.93 17.08 0.79
C PRO A 24 -3.64 17.81 0.37
N VAL A 25 -3.10 17.41 -0.76
CA VAL A 25 -2.05 18.16 -1.46
C VAL A 25 -2.70 19.35 -2.12
N GLU A 26 -2.24 20.56 -1.79
CA GLU A 26 -2.72 21.78 -2.37
C GLU A 26 -1.93 22.16 -3.64
N GLY A 27 -2.62 22.59 -4.69
CA GLY A 27 -2.01 23.02 -5.94
C GLY A 27 -1.54 21.88 -6.86
N PRO A 28 -0.63 22.17 -7.80
CA PRO A 28 -0.17 21.19 -8.80
C PRO A 28 0.81 20.18 -8.20
N VAL A 29 0.98 19.05 -8.89
CA VAL A 29 2.03 18.08 -8.60
C VAL A 29 3.40 18.72 -8.91
N THR A 30 4.16 19.03 -7.86
CA THR A 30 5.47 19.67 -7.95
C THR A 30 6.59 18.64 -8.05
N ASP A 31 7.81 19.07 -8.40
CA ASP A 31 8.99 18.20 -8.41
C ASP A 31 9.35 17.69 -7.01
N GLU A 32 9.07 18.46 -5.93
CA GLU A 32 9.20 18.00 -4.56
C GLU A 32 8.25 16.83 -4.26
N LEU A 33 6.99 16.94 -4.73
CA LEU A 33 6.02 15.86 -4.56
C LEU A 33 6.39 14.62 -5.38
N ARG A 34 6.94 14.79 -6.58
CA ARG A 34 7.49 13.68 -7.38
C ARG A 34 8.65 13.00 -6.66
N ALA A 35 9.57 13.78 -6.09
CA ALA A 35 10.68 13.23 -5.31
C ALA A 35 10.20 12.42 -4.08
N LEU A 36 9.12 12.86 -3.41
CA LEU A 36 8.48 12.07 -2.36
C LEU A 36 7.93 10.76 -2.91
N MET A 37 7.18 10.79 -4.01
CA MET A 37 6.61 9.60 -4.64
C MET A 37 7.69 8.61 -5.07
N ASP A 38 8.83 9.10 -5.59
CA ASP A 38 9.98 8.27 -5.94
C ASP A 38 10.62 7.62 -4.71
N ASP A 39 10.80 8.37 -3.61
CA ASP A 39 11.30 7.82 -2.34
C ASP A 39 10.32 6.77 -1.75
N MET A 40 9.00 7.02 -1.86
CA MET A 40 7.98 6.06 -1.43
C MET A 40 8.06 4.77 -2.24
N LEU A 41 8.20 4.86 -3.56
CA LEU A 41 8.29 3.70 -4.45
C LEU A 41 9.53 2.85 -4.13
N GLU A 42 10.70 3.49 -3.98
CA GLU A 42 11.94 2.80 -3.57
C GLU A 42 11.79 2.13 -2.19
N THR A 43 11.14 2.81 -1.25
CA THR A 43 10.86 2.27 0.10
C THR A 43 9.95 1.04 0.01
N MET A 44 8.90 1.11 -0.80
CA MET A 44 7.96 0.00 -1.03
C MET A 44 8.68 -1.22 -1.62
N TYR A 45 9.53 -1.03 -2.63
CA TYR A 45 10.28 -2.13 -3.23
C TYR A 45 11.32 -2.75 -2.27
N ALA A 46 11.97 -1.92 -1.45
CA ALA A 46 12.93 -2.40 -0.46
C ALA A 46 12.26 -3.25 0.65
N ALA A 47 10.98 -3.05 0.89
CA ALA A 47 10.19 -3.76 1.91
C ALA A 47 9.26 -4.86 1.32
N PRO A 48 9.56 -5.40 0.14
CA PRO A 48 8.73 -6.17 -0.80
C PRO A 48 7.21 -5.95 -0.66
N GLY A 49 6.80 -4.68 -0.70
CA GLY A 49 5.39 -4.25 -0.68
C GLY A 49 4.80 -4.09 -2.08
N ILE A 50 3.47 -4.03 -2.18
CA ILE A 50 2.72 -3.76 -3.41
C ILE A 50 1.97 -2.43 -3.37
N GLY A 51 1.91 -1.79 -2.20
CA GLY A 51 1.35 -0.48 -1.95
C GLY A 51 2.03 0.19 -0.77
N LEU A 52 1.99 1.53 -0.73
CA LEU A 52 2.49 2.34 0.37
C LEU A 52 1.81 3.71 0.36
N ALA A 53 1.23 4.10 1.50
CA ALA A 53 0.73 5.45 1.73
C ALA A 53 1.80 6.33 2.41
N ALA A 54 1.82 7.61 2.08
CA ALA A 54 2.83 8.56 2.58
C ALA A 54 2.89 8.61 4.12
N VAL A 55 1.77 8.47 4.81
CA VAL A 55 1.72 8.45 6.28
C VAL A 55 2.54 7.31 6.88
N GLN A 56 2.75 6.21 6.16
CA GLN A 56 3.56 5.07 6.62
C GLN A 56 5.06 5.40 6.66
N ILE A 57 5.50 6.47 6.02
CA ILE A 57 6.87 7.00 6.10
C ILE A 57 6.94 8.35 6.84
N GLY A 58 5.85 8.74 7.51
CA GLY A 58 5.78 9.96 8.33
C GLY A 58 5.38 11.23 7.56
N ASP A 59 4.98 11.14 6.30
CA ASP A 59 4.45 12.27 5.53
C ASP A 59 2.92 12.21 5.52
N THR A 60 2.27 13.26 6.00
CA THR A 60 0.80 13.28 6.18
C THR A 60 0.03 13.79 4.96
N ARG A 61 0.66 13.94 3.80
CA ARG A 61 -0.02 14.29 2.55
C ARG A 61 -0.79 13.08 1.99
N ARG A 62 -1.91 13.35 1.30
CA ARG A 62 -2.73 12.31 0.66
C ARG A 62 -2.05 11.81 -0.62
N VAL A 63 -1.07 10.94 -0.46
CA VAL A 63 -0.29 10.33 -1.55
C VAL A 63 -0.16 8.84 -1.31
N ILE A 64 -0.35 8.06 -2.38
CA ILE A 64 -0.19 6.61 -2.42
C ILE A 64 0.70 6.25 -3.61
N VAL A 65 1.56 5.27 -3.44
CA VAL A 65 2.24 4.56 -4.52
C VAL A 65 1.84 3.09 -4.50
N MET A 66 1.77 2.46 -5.67
CA MET A 66 1.40 1.07 -5.81
C MET A 66 2.06 0.45 -7.03
N ASP A 67 2.45 -0.81 -6.93
CA ASP A 67 2.89 -1.61 -8.06
C ASP A 67 2.42 -3.06 -7.90
N LEU A 68 1.47 -3.45 -8.73
CA LEU A 68 0.97 -4.82 -8.78
C LEU A 68 1.69 -5.66 -9.84
N GLY A 69 2.65 -5.06 -10.52
CA GLY A 69 3.30 -5.62 -11.69
C GLY A 69 2.34 -5.73 -12.89
N ASP A 70 2.89 -6.09 -14.03
CA ASP A 70 2.08 -6.49 -15.19
C ASP A 70 1.68 -7.96 -15.05
N ARG A 71 0.56 -8.22 -14.38
CA ARG A 71 0.00 -9.58 -14.19
C ARG A 71 -0.85 -10.03 -15.39
N GLY A 72 -0.95 -9.22 -16.44
CA GLY A 72 -1.72 -9.49 -17.66
C GLY A 72 -0.89 -9.97 -18.85
N GLY A 73 0.45 -10.02 -18.74
CA GLY A 73 1.33 -10.55 -19.77
C GLY A 73 1.18 -12.07 -19.92
N ALA A 74 1.54 -12.58 -21.11
CA ALA A 74 1.54 -14.02 -21.42
C ALA A 74 2.21 -14.81 -20.28
N ALA A 75 1.56 -15.91 -19.88
CA ALA A 75 2.13 -16.80 -18.88
C ALA A 75 3.59 -17.12 -19.27
N ASP A 76 4.54 -16.73 -18.43
CA ASP A 76 5.90 -17.23 -18.60
C ASP A 76 5.84 -18.74 -18.41
N ASP A 77 6.27 -19.48 -19.42
CA ASP A 77 6.36 -20.94 -19.40
C ASP A 77 7.45 -21.45 -18.42
N LEU A 78 8.13 -20.51 -17.71
CA LEU A 78 9.18 -20.85 -16.77
C LEU A 78 8.66 -20.83 -15.33
N ASP A 79 8.79 -21.96 -14.63
CA ASP A 79 8.52 -22.07 -13.21
C ASP A 79 9.50 -21.16 -12.44
N PRO A 80 9.03 -20.26 -11.57
CA PRO A 80 9.89 -19.45 -10.69
C PRO A 80 10.92 -20.29 -9.89
N ALA A 81 10.60 -21.54 -9.57
CA ALA A 81 11.49 -22.45 -8.86
C ALA A 81 12.71 -22.88 -9.68
N ASP A 82 12.65 -22.74 -11.01
CA ASP A 82 13.76 -23.09 -11.93
C ASP A 82 14.66 -21.89 -12.27
N MET A 83 14.36 -20.69 -11.73
CA MET A 83 15.10 -19.45 -11.99
C MET A 83 16.10 -19.14 -10.88
N SER A 84 17.24 -18.57 -11.24
CA SER A 84 18.17 -17.98 -10.28
C SER A 84 17.62 -16.67 -9.68
N ASP A 85 18.15 -16.26 -8.53
CA ASP A 85 17.75 -15.00 -7.86
C ASP A 85 17.93 -13.78 -8.77
N ASP A 86 19.00 -13.75 -9.60
CA ASP A 86 19.27 -12.66 -10.56
C ASP A 86 18.24 -12.64 -11.71
N GLU A 87 17.83 -13.80 -12.21
CA GLU A 87 16.80 -13.91 -13.24
C GLU A 87 15.42 -13.52 -12.71
N LEU A 88 15.10 -13.92 -11.47
CA LEU A 88 13.88 -13.51 -10.78
C LEU A 88 13.85 -11.99 -10.58
N ALA A 89 14.93 -11.39 -10.08
CA ALA A 89 15.03 -9.96 -9.86
C ALA A 89 14.91 -9.17 -11.17
N LYS A 90 15.50 -9.67 -12.27
CA LYS A 90 15.40 -9.06 -13.59
C LYS A 90 13.96 -9.15 -14.12
N ARG A 91 13.32 -10.31 -14.03
CA ARG A 91 11.92 -10.52 -14.43
C ARG A 91 10.98 -9.60 -13.65
N ASP A 92 11.16 -9.50 -12.33
CA ASP A 92 10.36 -8.62 -11.48
C ASP A 92 10.57 -7.15 -11.85
N ALA A 93 11.80 -6.75 -12.17
CA ALA A 93 12.06 -5.38 -12.64
C ALA A 93 11.41 -5.06 -13.99
N GLU A 94 11.40 -6.03 -14.92
CA GLU A 94 10.76 -5.89 -16.24
C GLU A 94 9.23 -5.84 -16.15
N ARG A 95 8.64 -6.40 -15.08
CA ARG A 95 7.20 -6.42 -14.83
C ARG A 95 6.69 -5.24 -14.01
N ARG A 96 7.58 -4.36 -13.56
CA ARG A 96 7.18 -3.19 -12.78
C ARG A 96 6.25 -2.29 -13.56
N ASN A 97 5.14 -1.93 -12.94
CA ASN A 97 4.15 -1.00 -13.45
C ASN A 97 3.70 -0.07 -12.32
N PRO A 98 4.60 0.84 -11.87
CA PRO A 98 4.32 1.72 -10.74
C PRO A 98 3.20 2.70 -11.04
N ARG A 99 2.33 2.88 -10.07
CA ARG A 99 1.20 3.80 -10.13
C ARG A 99 1.27 4.77 -8.95
N PHE A 100 0.83 6.01 -9.20
CA PHE A 100 0.91 7.11 -8.25
C PHE A 100 -0.44 7.78 -8.14
N PHE A 101 -0.87 8.01 -6.90
CA PHE A 101 -2.19 8.55 -6.59
C PHE A 101 -2.03 9.74 -5.65
N VAL A 102 -2.32 10.94 -6.14
CA VAL A 102 -2.34 12.16 -5.34
C VAL A 102 -3.79 12.57 -5.14
N ASN A 103 -4.18 12.82 -3.89
CA ASN A 103 -5.55 13.12 -3.49
C ASN A 103 -6.57 12.10 -4.02
N PRO A 104 -6.36 10.78 -3.85
CA PRO A 104 -7.32 9.80 -4.32
C PRO A 104 -8.65 9.92 -3.58
N GLU A 105 -9.73 9.70 -4.34
CA GLU A 105 -11.10 9.69 -3.87
C GLU A 105 -11.84 8.49 -4.48
N ILE A 106 -12.61 7.75 -3.68
CA ILE A 106 -13.57 6.76 -4.17
C ILE A 106 -14.87 7.49 -4.46
N VAL A 107 -15.25 7.54 -5.75
CA VAL A 107 -16.46 8.21 -6.22
C VAL A 107 -17.64 7.26 -6.37
N TRP A 108 -17.39 5.96 -6.37
CA TRP A 108 -18.39 4.90 -6.39
C TRP A 108 -17.80 3.58 -5.90
N GLU A 109 -18.63 2.75 -5.26
CA GLU A 109 -18.29 1.39 -4.82
C GLU A 109 -19.43 0.41 -5.12
N SER A 110 -19.10 -0.86 -5.34
CA SER A 110 -20.07 -1.92 -5.58
C SER A 110 -20.70 -2.41 -4.28
N ASP A 111 -21.96 -2.87 -4.36
CA ASP A 111 -22.61 -3.60 -3.25
C ASP A 111 -22.03 -5.02 -3.07
N GLU A 112 -21.43 -5.58 -4.12
CA GLU A 112 -20.74 -6.85 -4.07
C GLU A 112 -19.46 -6.71 -3.25
N LEU A 113 -19.23 -7.67 -2.33
CA LEU A 113 -18.06 -7.71 -1.46
C LEU A 113 -17.10 -8.80 -1.90
N PHE A 114 -15.81 -8.55 -1.67
CA PHE A 114 -14.73 -9.48 -1.93
C PHE A 114 -13.87 -9.64 -0.66
N THR A 115 -13.66 -10.89 -0.24
CA THR A 115 -12.82 -11.21 0.91
C THR A 115 -11.41 -11.55 0.45
N TYR A 116 -10.42 -10.87 1.00
CA TYR A 116 -9.01 -11.10 0.69
C TYR A 116 -8.16 -11.16 1.96
N GLU A 117 -7.11 -11.98 1.97
CA GLU A 117 -6.14 -12.02 3.05
C GLU A 117 -5.14 -10.87 2.88
N GLU A 118 -5.27 -9.86 3.74
CA GLU A 118 -4.44 -8.67 3.71
C GLU A 118 -3.27 -8.75 4.68
N GLY A 119 -2.16 -8.14 4.31
CA GLY A 119 -1.04 -7.81 5.16
C GLY A 119 -0.68 -6.34 5.01
N CYS A 120 0.14 -5.80 5.89
CA CYS A 120 0.55 -4.40 5.86
C CYS A 120 2.00 -4.25 6.33
N LEU A 121 2.78 -3.41 5.63
CA LEU A 121 4.16 -3.10 6.03
C LEU A 121 4.24 -2.45 7.42
N SER A 122 3.19 -1.73 7.84
CA SER A 122 3.08 -1.14 9.18
C SER A 122 2.60 -2.12 10.26
N VAL A 123 2.14 -3.33 9.86
CA VAL A 123 1.70 -4.43 10.73
C VAL A 123 2.46 -5.70 10.36
N PRO A 124 3.80 -5.74 10.57
CA PRO A 124 4.66 -6.79 10.03
C PRO A 124 4.27 -8.18 10.54
N GLU A 125 4.40 -9.18 9.64
CA GLU A 125 4.21 -10.62 9.93
C GLU A 125 2.81 -10.99 10.47
N TYR A 126 1.80 -10.17 10.17
CA TYR A 126 0.42 -10.47 10.48
C TYR A 126 -0.46 -10.34 9.25
N PHE A 127 -1.28 -11.35 9.00
CA PHE A 127 -2.23 -11.41 7.88
C PHE A 127 -3.59 -11.84 8.43
N ASP A 128 -4.67 -11.31 7.88
CA ASP A 128 -6.03 -11.74 8.18
C ASP A 128 -6.98 -11.34 7.04
N SER A 129 -8.12 -12.02 6.99
CA SER A 129 -9.13 -11.76 5.96
C SER A 129 -9.91 -10.49 6.27
N VAL A 130 -9.99 -9.61 5.27
CA VAL A 130 -10.80 -8.39 5.27
C VAL A 130 -11.80 -8.46 4.13
N GLU A 131 -13.00 -7.96 4.36
CA GLU A 131 -14.07 -7.86 3.37
C GLU A 131 -14.19 -6.42 2.90
N ARG A 132 -14.14 -6.22 1.57
CA ARG A 132 -14.21 -4.90 0.94
C ARG A 132 -15.15 -4.92 -0.28
N PRO A 133 -15.68 -3.76 -0.73
CA PRO A 133 -16.28 -3.64 -2.05
C PRO A 133 -15.41 -4.26 -3.13
N ALA A 134 -16.01 -5.15 -3.94
CA ALA A 134 -15.30 -5.90 -4.99
C ALA A 134 -14.78 -5.01 -6.11
N ARG A 135 -15.48 -3.88 -6.36
CA ARG A 135 -15.13 -2.88 -7.38
C ARG A 135 -15.32 -1.49 -6.81
N VAL A 136 -14.40 -0.60 -7.16
CA VAL A 136 -14.47 0.82 -6.81
C VAL A 136 -14.12 1.67 -8.01
N ARG A 137 -14.71 2.86 -8.12
CA ARG A 137 -14.30 3.87 -9.09
C ARG A 137 -13.54 4.97 -8.37
N LEU A 138 -12.36 5.29 -8.89
CA LEU A 138 -11.39 6.20 -8.31
C LEU A 138 -11.29 7.46 -9.15
N LYS A 139 -11.03 8.58 -8.48
CA LYS A 139 -10.59 9.83 -9.07
C LYS A 139 -9.36 10.33 -8.33
N TYR A 140 -8.30 10.68 -9.05
CA TYR A 140 -7.03 11.11 -8.47
C TYR A 140 -6.20 11.92 -9.46
N LEU A 141 -5.09 12.53 -8.99
CA LEU A 141 -4.05 13.06 -9.87
C LEU A 141 -2.91 12.03 -9.98
N ASN A 142 -2.47 11.78 -11.22
CA ASN A 142 -1.33 10.90 -11.49
C ASN A 142 0.03 11.61 -11.25
N TYR A 143 1.14 10.93 -11.53
CA TYR A 143 2.51 11.46 -11.39
C TYR A 143 2.74 12.75 -12.17
N GLU A 144 2.12 12.90 -13.35
CA GLU A 144 2.17 14.08 -14.20
C GLU A 144 1.26 15.22 -13.73
N GLY A 145 0.39 14.97 -12.73
CA GLY A 145 -0.60 15.91 -12.24
C GLY A 145 -1.88 15.97 -13.09
N GLN A 146 -2.11 14.95 -13.91
CA GLN A 146 -3.33 14.84 -14.70
C GLN A 146 -4.43 14.15 -13.89
N THR A 147 -5.66 14.62 -14.01
CA THR A 147 -6.82 13.94 -13.41
C THR A 147 -7.10 12.64 -14.14
N VAL A 148 -7.17 11.56 -13.38
CA VAL A 148 -7.55 10.22 -13.86
C VAL A 148 -8.82 9.81 -13.12
N GLU A 149 -9.76 9.19 -13.85
CA GLU A 149 -10.90 8.49 -13.29
C GLU A 149 -10.94 7.10 -13.92
N GLU A 150 -10.98 6.07 -13.08
CA GLU A 150 -10.96 4.67 -13.53
C GLU A 150 -11.62 3.73 -12.55
N GLU A 151 -11.96 2.54 -13.00
CA GLU A 151 -12.51 1.47 -12.18
C GLU A 151 -11.41 0.49 -11.78
N ALA A 152 -11.39 0.09 -10.50
CA ALA A 152 -10.52 -0.92 -9.94
C ALA A 152 -11.35 -2.14 -9.54
N GLU A 153 -10.81 -3.33 -9.81
CA GLU A 153 -11.38 -4.63 -9.44
C GLU A 153 -10.30 -5.61 -8.97
N GLY A 154 -10.70 -6.70 -8.33
CA GLY A 154 -9.78 -7.74 -7.86
C GLY A 154 -8.73 -7.20 -6.90
N LEU A 155 -7.47 -7.64 -7.04
CA LEU A 155 -6.37 -7.22 -6.18
C LEU A 155 -6.13 -5.70 -6.23
N TYR A 156 -6.39 -5.06 -7.37
CA TYR A 156 -6.27 -3.61 -7.49
C TYR A 156 -7.28 -2.90 -6.59
N ALA A 157 -8.54 -3.33 -6.58
CA ALA A 157 -9.56 -2.76 -5.70
C ALA A 157 -9.22 -2.99 -4.21
N VAL A 158 -8.70 -4.15 -3.84
CA VAL A 158 -8.26 -4.45 -2.46
C VAL A 158 -7.12 -3.53 -2.06
N CYS A 159 -6.06 -3.47 -2.85
CA CYS A 159 -4.85 -2.71 -2.54
C CYS A 159 -5.14 -1.21 -2.41
N ILE A 160 -5.85 -0.61 -3.37
CA ILE A 160 -6.12 0.83 -3.32
C ILE A 160 -7.01 1.20 -2.12
N GLN A 161 -8.00 0.39 -1.77
CA GLN A 161 -8.84 0.63 -0.58
C GLN A 161 -8.02 0.49 0.71
N HIS A 162 -7.09 -0.47 0.77
CA HIS A 162 -6.16 -0.62 1.89
C HIS A 162 -5.29 0.63 2.08
N GLU A 163 -4.71 1.14 1.00
CA GLU A 163 -3.87 2.33 1.06
C GLU A 163 -4.67 3.60 1.36
N MET A 164 -5.92 3.69 0.89
CA MET A 164 -6.80 4.80 1.23
C MET A 164 -7.23 4.80 2.69
N ASP A 165 -7.40 3.63 3.32
CA ASP A 165 -7.61 3.53 4.77
C ASP A 165 -6.47 4.20 5.54
N HIS A 166 -5.22 4.02 5.13
CA HIS A 166 -4.08 4.70 5.75
C HIS A 166 -4.21 6.23 5.69
N LEU A 167 -4.77 6.79 4.61
CA LEU A 167 -5.01 8.24 4.50
C LEU A 167 -6.08 8.73 5.47
N GLU A 168 -6.94 7.86 5.97
CA GLU A 168 -7.97 8.14 6.98
C GLU A 168 -7.56 7.71 8.40
N GLY A 169 -6.28 7.33 8.60
CA GLY A 169 -5.76 6.85 9.89
C GLY A 169 -6.32 5.49 10.30
N VAL A 170 -6.81 4.70 9.33
CA VAL A 170 -7.34 3.35 9.52
C VAL A 170 -6.30 2.32 9.10
N LEU A 171 -6.18 1.23 9.86
CA LEU A 171 -5.33 0.08 9.54
C LEU A 171 -6.23 -1.11 9.21
N PHE A 172 -5.77 -2.04 8.35
CA PHE A 172 -6.60 -3.21 8.00
C PHE A 172 -7.06 -4.01 9.23
N ILE A 173 -6.27 -4.02 10.30
CA ILE A 173 -6.64 -4.68 11.57
C ILE A 173 -7.83 -4.01 12.28
N ASP A 174 -8.18 -2.78 11.94
CA ASP A 174 -9.34 -2.08 12.49
C ASP A 174 -10.67 -2.63 11.93
N HIS A 175 -10.63 -3.29 10.76
CA HIS A 175 -11.77 -4.02 10.18
C HIS A 175 -12.02 -5.36 10.87
N LEU A 176 -11.05 -5.85 11.66
CA LEU A 176 -11.15 -7.13 12.34
C LEU A 176 -11.93 -7.03 13.65
N SER A 177 -12.41 -8.19 14.14
CA SER A 177 -12.99 -8.25 15.48
C SER A 177 -11.96 -7.77 16.53
N ARG A 178 -12.48 -7.25 17.66
CA ARG A 178 -11.63 -6.78 18.77
C ARG A 178 -10.56 -7.81 19.18
N LEU A 179 -10.95 -9.08 19.30
CA LEU A 179 -10.03 -10.16 19.69
C LEU A 179 -8.91 -10.37 18.66
N LYS A 180 -9.23 -10.36 17.36
CA LYS A 180 -8.24 -10.50 16.30
C LYS A 180 -7.27 -9.29 16.26
N ARG A 181 -7.79 -8.07 16.40
CA ARG A 181 -6.97 -6.86 16.48
C ARG A 181 -6.02 -6.89 17.68
N GLU A 182 -6.49 -7.28 18.87
CA GLU A 182 -5.64 -7.41 20.05
C GLU A 182 -4.52 -8.45 19.84
N ARG A 183 -4.83 -9.57 19.17
CA ARG A 183 -3.83 -10.60 18.79
C ARG A 183 -2.79 -10.06 17.80
N ALA A 184 -3.22 -9.29 16.79
CA ALA A 184 -2.32 -8.66 15.83
C ALA A 184 -1.31 -7.76 16.55
N VAL A 185 -1.78 -6.83 17.37
CA VAL A 185 -0.92 -5.90 18.13
C VAL A 185 0.03 -6.67 19.06
N ALA A 186 -0.46 -7.69 19.76
CA ALA A 186 0.38 -8.50 20.65
C ALA A 186 1.48 -9.25 19.88
N ARG A 187 1.15 -9.81 18.71
CA ARG A 187 2.11 -10.52 17.85
C ARG A 187 3.20 -9.59 17.34
N VAL A 188 2.84 -8.45 16.77
CA VAL A 188 3.82 -7.47 16.24
C VAL A 188 4.76 -7.00 17.34
N ARG A 189 4.22 -6.63 18.51
CA ARG A 189 5.04 -6.23 19.68
C ARG A 189 5.96 -7.32 20.19
N LYS A 190 5.51 -8.59 20.15
CA LYS A 190 6.36 -9.73 20.53
C LYS A 190 7.51 -9.91 19.56
N ASN A 191 7.25 -9.87 18.24
CA ASN A 191 8.26 -10.05 17.21
C ASN A 191 9.29 -8.92 17.24
N ALA A 192 8.87 -7.67 17.41
CA ALA A 192 9.76 -6.52 17.56
C ALA A 192 10.73 -6.66 18.74
N ARG A 193 10.27 -7.23 19.88
CA ARG A 193 11.13 -7.50 21.05
C ARG A 193 12.13 -8.64 20.83
N LEU A 194 11.86 -9.55 19.91
CA LEU A 194 12.77 -10.67 19.60
C LEU A 194 13.83 -10.26 18.58
N ALA A 195 13.57 -9.20 17.81
CA ALA A 195 14.47 -8.67 16.79
C ALA A 195 15.42 -7.57 17.33
N ALA A 196 15.17 -7.06 18.53
CA ALA A 196 15.96 -5.99 19.22
C ALA A 196 17.05 -6.61 20.11
#